data_36e7e76f1620d6027cf960ba819de750
#
_entry.id   36e7e76f1620d6027cf960ba819de750
#
_cell.length_a   1.000
_cell.length_b   1.000
_cell.length_c   1.000
_cell.angle_alpha   90.00
_cell.angle_beta   90.00
_cell.angle_gamma   90.00
#
_symmetry.space_group_name_H-M   'P 1'
#
loop_
_entity.id
_entity.type
_entity.pdbx_description
1 polymer ?
#
loop_
_entity_poly.entity_id
_entity_poly.type
_entity_poly.pdbx_seq_one_letter_code
_entity_poly.pdbx_strand_id
1 'polypeptide(L)'
;MVSVASGPVPEVSAAARRDVGGRPVVALGGGRVIDSAKAIGAADLLPVAAVPTTLSGAELTGFHRLPDGVEGRKLVRPSLVIADPALMASAPMPLLAATAMNALAHAVEALYTPLSNPVATMAALRGANLIGSGLKGEGEPSPEGREDVALGALLAAYASGQAGYAVHHVVCQTIVRVGGTPHAETNATMLPHTLRLMRGRAADEISQVERALGGPDGADRLAERAGVSGLRALGFDDARVGDVVEAVLPRAELANTPDPPGEAELREFVEGAL
;
A
#
# COMPACT_ATOMS: atom_id res chain seq x y z
N MET A 1 -1.05 20.24 19.16
CA MET A 1 -1.47 19.10 18.31
C MET A 1 -2.11 19.69 17.06
N VAL A 2 -1.76 19.18 15.87
CA VAL A 2 -2.35 19.61 14.59
C VAL A 2 -3.11 18.42 14.03
N SER A 3 -4.38 18.60 13.69
CA SER A 3 -5.19 17.56 13.07
C SER A 3 -5.04 17.64 11.55
N VAL A 4 -4.84 16.48 10.91
CA VAL A 4 -4.80 16.35 9.46
C VAL A 4 -6.21 16.09 8.94
N ALA A 5 -6.75 16.98 8.13
CA ALA A 5 -8.06 16.86 7.52
C ALA A 5 -8.12 15.68 6.52
N SER A 6 -9.33 15.32 6.09
CA SER A 6 -9.51 14.47 4.90
C SER A 6 -9.12 15.26 3.65
N GLY A 7 -8.50 14.59 2.67
CA GLY A 7 -8.06 15.19 1.41
C GLY A 7 -6.72 14.67 0.92
N PRO A 8 -6.25 15.13 -0.25
CA PRO A 8 -4.96 14.77 -0.81
C PRO A 8 -3.80 15.26 0.06
N VAL A 9 -2.72 14.47 0.15
CA VAL A 9 -1.53 14.81 0.94
C VAL A 9 -0.96 16.20 0.63
N PRO A 10 -0.84 16.64 -0.64
CA PRO A 10 -0.33 17.99 -0.94
C PRO A 10 -1.12 19.12 -0.27
N GLU A 11 -2.44 19.07 -0.37
CA GLU A 11 -3.34 20.09 0.19
C GLU A 11 -3.30 20.10 1.73
N VAL A 12 -3.50 18.92 2.33
CA VAL A 12 -3.59 18.83 3.81
C VAL A 12 -2.25 19.07 4.48
N SER A 13 -1.12 18.70 3.84
CA SER A 13 0.21 19.00 4.36
C SER A 13 0.56 20.48 4.22
N ALA A 14 0.16 21.16 3.13
CA ALA A 14 0.33 22.61 2.98
C ALA A 14 -0.43 23.39 4.05
N ALA A 15 -1.66 22.95 4.37
CA ALA A 15 -2.44 23.54 5.45
C ALA A 15 -1.78 23.35 6.84
N ALA A 16 -1.41 22.10 7.17
CA ALA A 16 -0.84 21.75 8.48
C ALA A 16 0.56 22.34 8.69
N ARG A 17 1.36 22.54 7.63
CA ARG A 17 2.72 23.08 7.68
C ARG A 17 2.81 24.42 8.40
N ARG A 18 1.81 25.29 8.22
CA ARG A 18 1.75 26.61 8.86
C ARG A 18 1.71 26.50 10.39
N ASP A 19 0.99 25.51 10.90
CA ASP A 19 0.81 25.30 12.35
C ASP A 19 1.99 24.55 12.98
N VAL A 20 2.76 23.81 12.18
CA VAL A 20 4.01 23.14 12.61
C VAL A 20 5.08 24.16 12.97
N GLY A 21 5.22 25.22 12.18
CA GLY A 21 6.08 26.37 12.51
C GLY A 21 7.55 25.98 12.71
N GLY A 22 8.10 25.10 11.87
CA GLY A 22 9.52 24.72 11.90
C GLY A 22 9.93 23.77 13.04
N ARG A 23 9.01 23.17 13.75
CA ARG A 23 9.27 22.21 14.83
C ARG A 23 9.38 20.76 14.32
N PRO A 24 10.17 19.87 14.99
CA PRO A 24 10.13 18.44 14.72
C PRO A 24 8.69 17.90 14.74
N VAL A 25 8.40 16.93 13.87
CA VAL A 25 7.04 16.42 13.66
C VAL A 25 6.91 15.00 14.20
N VAL A 26 5.88 14.76 15.01
CA VAL A 26 5.46 13.40 15.38
C VAL A 26 4.11 13.13 14.71
N ALA A 27 4.07 12.14 13.83
CA ALA A 27 2.87 11.69 13.13
C ALA A 27 2.24 10.53 13.88
N LEU A 28 1.09 10.74 14.50
CA LEU A 28 0.25 9.68 15.07
C LEU A 28 -0.96 9.48 14.16
N GLY A 29 -1.02 8.36 13.43
CA GLY A 29 -2.14 8.10 12.52
C GLY A 29 -1.81 7.11 11.41
N GLY A 30 -2.72 6.98 10.45
CA GLY A 30 -2.56 6.16 9.26
C GLY A 30 -1.70 6.82 8.18
N GLY A 31 -1.60 6.16 7.01
CA GLY A 31 -0.72 6.55 5.93
C GLY A 31 -0.80 8.02 5.53
N ARG A 32 -2.01 8.59 5.42
CA ARG A 32 -2.19 10.01 5.07
C ARG A 32 -1.52 10.95 6.08
N VAL A 33 -1.65 10.68 7.37
CA VAL A 33 -1.06 11.49 8.44
C VAL A 33 0.47 11.40 8.36
N ILE A 34 1.00 10.20 8.20
CA ILE A 34 2.44 9.95 8.10
C ILE A 34 3.01 10.59 6.84
N ASP A 35 2.35 10.44 5.68
CA ASP A 35 2.80 11.04 4.43
C ASP A 35 2.72 12.57 4.48
N SER A 36 1.73 13.15 5.15
CA SER A 36 1.66 14.61 5.36
C SER A 36 2.82 15.09 6.24
N ALA A 37 3.17 14.36 7.28
CA ALA A 37 4.32 14.68 8.13
C ALA A 37 5.65 14.57 7.36
N LYS A 38 5.81 13.52 6.54
CA LYS A 38 6.96 13.36 5.64
C LYS A 38 7.06 14.49 4.63
N ALA A 39 5.91 14.90 4.05
CA ALA A 39 5.83 16.03 3.13
C ALA A 39 6.32 17.33 3.78
N ILE A 40 5.87 17.62 5.00
CA ILE A 40 6.31 18.79 5.78
C ILE A 40 7.80 18.67 6.14
N GLY A 41 8.23 17.50 6.63
CA GLY A 41 9.63 17.23 6.94
C GLY A 41 10.55 17.41 5.74
N ALA A 42 10.12 17.00 4.55
CA ALA A 42 10.86 17.19 3.30
C ALA A 42 10.94 18.67 2.88
N ALA A 43 9.84 19.41 3.03
CA ALA A 43 9.78 20.83 2.66
C ALA A 43 10.62 21.71 3.57
N ASP A 44 10.64 21.43 4.89
CA ASP A 44 11.24 22.28 5.91
C ASP A 44 12.53 21.70 6.51
N LEU A 45 13.01 20.55 6.01
CA LEU A 45 14.19 19.84 6.51
C LEU A 45 14.07 19.46 8.00
N LEU A 46 12.87 19.02 8.42
CA LEU A 46 12.58 18.68 9.81
C LEU A 46 12.65 17.17 10.04
N PRO A 47 13.12 16.73 11.22
CA PRO A 47 13.02 15.33 11.60
C PRO A 47 11.54 14.93 11.80
N VAL A 48 11.20 13.71 11.36
CA VAL A 48 9.87 13.12 11.47
C VAL A 48 9.95 11.85 12.28
N ALA A 49 9.09 11.71 13.29
CA ALA A 49 8.80 10.45 13.96
C ALA A 49 7.40 9.97 13.55
N ALA A 50 7.21 8.66 13.40
CA ALA A 50 5.92 8.06 13.04
C ALA A 50 5.43 7.06 14.09
N VAL A 51 4.14 7.15 14.43
CA VAL A 51 3.42 6.18 15.25
C VAL A 51 2.21 5.71 14.41
N PRO A 52 2.36 4.61 13.65
CA PRO A 52 1.33 4.15 12.73
C PRO A 52 0.11 3.59 13.47
N THR A 53 -1.08 3.84 12.92
CA THR A 53 -2.36 3.27 13.39
C THR A 53 -3.07 2.45 12.30
N THR A 54 -2.37 2.18 11.19
CA THR A 54 -2.82 1.33 10.08
C THR A 54 -1.63 0.58 9.50
N LEU A 55 -1.89 -0.39 8.65
CA LEU A 55 -0.88 -1.23 8.00
C LEU A 55 -0.38 -0.65 6.65
N SER A 56 -0.37 0.67 6.52
CA SER A 56 -0.10 1.34 5.23
C SER A 56 1.35 1.26 4.75
N GLY A 57 2.31 1.02 5.64
CA GLY A 57 3.73 1.01 5.32
C GLY A 57 4.36 2.39 5.09
N ALA A 58 3.60 3.48 5.24
CA ALA A 58 4.09 4.84 5.02
C ALA A 58 5.25 5.21 5.95
N GLU A 59 5.30 4.61 7.13
CA GLU A 59 6.34 4.81 8.15
C GLU A 59 7.71 4.26 7.75
N LEU A 60 7.77 3.24 6.90
CA LEU A 60 9.02 2.58 6.47
C LEU A 60 9.44 2.91 5.03
N THR A 61 8.57 3.61 4.28
CA THR A 61 8.84 3.97 2.88
C THR A 61 9.21 5.44 2.73
N GLY A 62 10.00 5.77 1.70
CA GLY A 62 10.33 7.16 1.32
C GLY A 62 9.28 7.78 0.40
N PHE A 63 8.25 7.04 -0.01
CA PHE A 63 7.26 7.52 -0.97
C PHE A 63 6.31 8.52 -0.30
N HIS A 64 6.20 9.70 -0.86
CA HIS A 64 5.23 10.72 -0.48
C HIS A 64 5.17 11.83 -1.54
N ARG A 65 4.12 12.64 -1.51
CA ARG A 65 4.01 13.85 -2.32
C ARG A 65 4.41 15.06 -1.47
N LEU A 66 4.91 16.14 -2.10
CA LEU A 66 5.22 17.39 -1.40
C LEU A 66 3.96 18.22 -1.15
N PRO A 67 4.00 19.16 -0.18
CA PRO A 67 2.92 20.12 0.02
C PRO A 67 2.70 20.98 -1.23
N ASP A 68 1.47 21.39 -1.46
CA ASP A 68 1.15 22.33 -2.56
C ASP A 68 1.99 23.60 -2.46
N GLY A 69 2.49 24.05 -3.60
CA GLY A 69 3.37 25.21 -3.71
C GLY A 69 4.83 24.93 -3.35
N VAL A 70 5.22 23.68 -3.05
CA VAL A 70 6.60 23.28 -2.85
C VAL A 70 7.10 22.48 -4.04
N GLU A 71 8.17 22.94 -4.66
CA GLU A 71 8.79 22.28 -5.80
C GLU A 71 9.98 21.40 -5.39
N GLY A 72 10.31 20.45 -6.25
CA GLY A 72 11.45 19.56 -6.10
C GLY A 72 11.06 18.10 -5.84
N ARG A 73 12.08 17.26 -5.75
CA ARG A 73 11.92 15.83 -5.45
C ARG A 73 12.73 15.50 -4.19
N LYS A 74 12.11 15.62 -3.04
CA LYS A 74 12.71 15.15 -1.78
C LYS A 74 11.90 13.98 -1.26
N LEU A 75 12.56 12.86 -1.02
CA LEU A 75 11.97 11.68 -0.38
C LEU A 75 12.51 11.61 1.04
N VAL A 76 11.62 11.59 2.01
CA VAL A 76 11.94 11.54 3.44
C VAL A 76 11.30 10.29 4.04
N ARG A 77 12.11 9.53 4.77
CA ARG A 77 11.63 8.49 5.69
C ARG A 77 11.59 9.06 7.11
N PRO A 78 10.65 8.65 7.94
CA PRO A 78 10.73 8.95 9.38
C PRO A 78 12.06 8.48 9.96
N SER A 79 12.67 9.33 10.79
CA SER A 79 13.92 9.00 11.48
C SER A 79 13.72 8.11 12.72
N LEU A 80 12.47 8.04 13.19
CA LEU A 80 12.03 7.17 14.28
C LEU A 80 10.65 6.61 13.95
N VAL A 81 10.48 5.32 14.16
CA VAL A 81 9.17 4.63 14.07
C VAL A 81 8.89 3.95 15.40
N ILE A 82 7.73 4.25 15.98
CA ILE A 82 7.21 3.57 17.17
C ILE A 82 6.04 2.70 16.69
N ALA A 83 6.34 1.45 16.37
CA ALA A 83 5.39 0.48 15.87
C ALA A 83 4.78 -0.32 17.04
N ASP A 84 3.62 0.12 17.49
CA ASP A 84 2.82 -0.59 18.49
C ASP A 84 1.76 -1.43 17.76
N PRO A 85 1.80 -2.78 17.85
CA PRO A 85 0.82 -3.63 17.21
C PRO A 85 -0.62 -3.36 17.66
N ALA A 86 -0.81 -2.98 18.93
CA ALA A 86 -2.12 -2.64 19.45
C ALA A 86 -2.72 -1.40 18.78
N LEU A 87 -1.88 -0.46 18.35
CA LEU A 87 -2.31 0.69 17.55
C LEU A 87 -2.47 0.34 16.07
N MET A 88 -1.47 -0.32 15.49
CA MET A 88 -1.42 -0.62 14.05
C MET A 88 -2.56 -1.53 13.60
N ALA A 89 -2.92 -2.53 14.37
CA ALA A 89 -3.94 -3.52 14.05
C ALA A 89 -5.24 -3.32 14.85
N SER A 90 -5.52 -2.10 15.32
CA SER A 90 -6.71 -1.77 16.10
C SER A 90 -7.99 -1.63 15.26
N ALA A 91 -7.85 -1.52 13.93
CA ALA A 91 -8.99 -1.32 13.04
C ALA A 91 -10.00 -2.48 13.09
N PRO A 92 -11.30 -2.22 12.84
CA PRO A 92 -12.29 -3.26 12.59
C PRO A 92 -11.89 -4.17 11.43
N MET A 93 -12.36 -5.43 11.43
CA MET A 93 -11.93 -6.47 10.50
C MET A 93 -11.93 -6.04 9.02
N PRO A 94 -12.97 -5.39 8.46
CA PRO A 94 -12.93 -5.02 7.04
C PRO A 94 -11.76 -4.09 6.70
N LEU A 95 -11.53 -3.07 7.52
CA LEU A 95 -10.42 -2.13 7.29
C LEU A 95 -9.06 -2.77 7.61
N LEU A 96 -8.98 -3.64 8.62
CA LEU A 96 -7.78 -4.40 8.92
C LEU A 96 -7.40 -5.29 7.73
N ALA A 97 -8.36 -6.05 7.17
CA ALA A 97 -8.12 -6.88 6.00
C ALA A 97 -7.72 -6.06 4.77
N ALA A 98 -8.42 -4.96 4.49
CA ALA A 98 -8.08 -4.10 3.35
C ALA A 98 -6.66 -3.52 3.46
N THR A 99 -6.26 -3.03 4.63
CA THR A 99 -4.92 -2.49 4.83
C THR A 99 -3.85 -3.60 4.86
N ALA A 100 -4.17 -4.80 5.36
CA ALA A 100 -3.30 -5.96 5.29
C ALA A 100 -3.06 -6.42 3.84
N MET A 101 -4.09 -6.36 2.99
CA MET A 101 -3.94 -6.67 1.56
C MET A 101 -3.07 -5.64 0.83
N ASN A 102 -3.13 -4.36 1.20
CA ASN A 102 -2.16 -3.37 0.73
C ASN A 102 -0.73 -3.74 1.15
N ALA A 103 -0.53 -4.15 2.41
CA ALA A 103 0.78 -4.62 2.87
C ALA A 103 1.24 -5.91 2.14
N LEU A 104 0.33 -6.86 1.89
CA LEU A 104 0.62 -8.03 1.06
C LEU A 104 1.06 -7.65 -0.35
N ALA A 105 0.41 -6.66 -0.98
CA ALA A 105 0.81 -6.17 -2.29
C ALA A 105 2.25 -5.62 -2.29
N HIS A 106 2.65 -4.91 -1.24
CA HIS A 106 4.05 -4.50 -1.04
C HIS A 106 5.00 -5.71 -0.99
N ALA A 107 4.63 -6.75 -0.25
CA ALA A 107 5.43 -7.98 -0.18
C ALA A 107 5.51 -8.66 -1.55
N VAL A 108 4.38 -8.83 -2.24
CA VAL A 108 4.31 -9.45 -3.57
C VAL A 108 5.23 -8.76 -4.57
N GLU A 109 5.12 -7.44 -4.69
CA GLU A 109 5.92 -6.69 -5.66
C GLU A 109 7.40 -6.70 -5.33
N ALA A 110 7.76 -6.65 -4.04
CA ALA A 110 9.16 -6.70 -3.61
C ALA A 110 9.87 -8.00 -4.00
N LEU A 111 9.15 -9.08 -4.32
CA LEU A 111 9.73 -10.35 -4.73
C LEU A 111 10.26 -10.34 -6.17
N TYR A 112 9.59 -9.61 -7.07
CA TYR A 112 9.85 -9.71 -8.50
C TYR A 112 10.36 -8.43 -9.17
N THR A 113 10.44 -7.29 -8.48
CA THR A 113 11.02 -6.07 -9.07
C THR A 113 12.52 -6.25 -9.35
N PRO A 114 13.10 -5.48 -10.29
CA PRO A 114 14.53 -5.55 -10.59
C PRO A 114 15.45 -5.20 -9.41
N LEU A 115 14.93 -4.53 -8.38
CA LEU A 115 15.65 -4.17 -7.15
C LEU A 115 15.48 -5.20 -6.04
N SER A 116 14.80 -6.33 -6.31
CA SER A 116 14.69 -7.44 -5.38
C SER A 116 16.08 -7.91 -4.94
N ASN A 117 16.22 -8.20 -3.66
CA ASN A 117 17.47 -8.65 -3.07
C ASN A 117 17.18 -9.62 -1.92
N PRO A 118 18.17 -10.44 -1.50
CA PRO A 118 17.92 -11.50 -0.51
C PRO A 118 17.29 -11.02 0.80
N VAL A 119 17.63 -9.82 1.28
CA VAL A 119 17.09 -9.27 2.54
C VAL A 119 15.63 -8.84 2.35
N ALA A 120 15.33 -8.12 1.26
CA ALA A 120 13.97 -7.73 0.92
C ALA A 120 13.08 -8.95 0.67
N THR A 121 13.59 -9.96 -0.06
CA THR A 121 12.86 -11.21 -0.31
C THR A 121 12.52 -11.96 0.99
N MET A 122 13.48 -12.12 1.90
CA MET A 122 13.22 -12.76 3.21
C MET A 122 12.16 -11.98 4.01
N ALA A 123 12.25 -10.65 4.03
CA ALA A 123 11.29 -9.80 4.71
C ALA A 123 9.89 -9.91 4.08
N ALA A 124 9.80 -9.87 2.75
CA ALA A 124 8.54 -10.00 2.01
C ALA A 124 7.85 -11.34 2.27
N LEU A 125 8.57 -12.44 2.16
CA LEU A 125 8.02 -13.79 2.39
C LEU A 125 7.63 -14.00 3.86
N ARG A 126 8.43 -13.52 4.79
CA ARG A 126 8.07 -13.59 6.23
C ARG A 126 6.85 -12.72 6.50
N GLY A 127 6.78 -11.52 5.92
CA GLY A 127 5.63 -10.62 6.01
C GLY A 127 4.34 -11.25 5.49
N ALA A 128 4.39 -11.84 4.30
CA ALA A 128 3.24 -12.53 3.72
C ALA A 128 2.76 -13.70 4.59
N ASN A 129 3.69 -14.50 5.13
CA ASN A 129 3.36 -15.61 6.03
C ASN A 129 2.69 -15.13 7.33
N LEU A 130 3.20 -14.07 7.94
CA LEU A 130 2.63 -13.51 9.18
C LEU A 130 1.23 -12.93 8.93
N ILE A 131 1.04 -12.19 7.84
CA ILE A 131 -0.29 -11.67 7.49
C ILE A 131 -1.26 -12.83 7.22
N GLY A 132 -0.85 -13.83 6.43
CA GLY A 132 -1.68 -15.00 6.13
C GLY A 132 -2.04 -15.81 7.36
N SER A 133 -1.09 -16.03 8.29
CA SER A 133 -1.34 -16.74 9.55
C SER A 133 -2.21 -15.94 10.51
N GLY A 134 -1.94 -14.66 10.67
CA GLY A 134 -2.68 -13.77 11.58
C GLY A 134 -4.12 -13.52 11.16
N LEU A 135 -4.40 -13.60 9.85
CA LEU A 135 -5.75 -13.50 9.28
C LEU A 135 -6.37 -14.86 8.93
N LYS A 136 -5.82 -15.96 9.44
CA LYS A 136 -6.35 -17.29 9.16
C LYS A 136 -7.69 -17.52 9.88
N GLY A 137 -8.61 -18.21 9.19
CA GLY A 137 -9.92 -18.56 9.74
C GLY A 137 -10.98 -17.47 9.52
N GLU A 138 -12.16 -17.68 10.11
CA GLU A 138 -13.30 -16.78 10.05
C GLU A 138 -13.37 -15.90 11.33
N GLY A 139 -13.96 -14.72 11.22
CA GLY A 139 -14.16 -13.79 12.34
C GLY A 139 -12.94 -12.90 12.66
N GLU A 140 -12.94 -12.33 13.86
CA GLU A 140 -11.91 -11.41 14.34
C GLU A 140 -10.63 -12.18 14.67
N PRO A 141 -9.43 -11.66 14.29
CA PRO A 141 -8.16 -12.25 14.69
C PRO A 141 -7.96 -12.20 16.20
N SER A 142 -7.27 -13.20 16.75
CA SER A 142 -6.81 -13.14 18.16
C SER A 142 -5.83 -11.98 18.36
N PRO A 143 -5.56 -11.57 19.61
CA PRO A 143 -4.51 -10.57 19.89
C PRO A 143 -3.16 -10.92 19.23
N GLU A 144 -2.73 -12.17 19.34
CA GLU A 144 -1.49 -12.66 18.71
C GLU A 144 -1.58 -12.60 17.17
N GLY A 145 -2.74 -12.93 16.61
CA GLY A 145 -2.99 -12.79 15.16
C GLY A 145 -2.88 -11.34 14.69
N ARG A 146 -3.36 -10.38 15.48
CA ARG A 146 -3.21 -8.94 15.19
C ARG A 146 -1.75 -8.49 15.29
N GLU A 147 -0.97 -9.01 16.26
CA GLU A 147 0.46 -8.76 16.36
C GLU A 147 1.21 -9.31 15.14
N ASP A 148 0.90 -10.54 14.72
CA ASP A 148 1.45 -11.14 13.51
C ASP A 148 1.16 -10.29 12.26
N VAL A 149 -0.08 -9.82 12.10
CA VAL A 149 -0.47 -8.96 10.98
C VAL A 149 0.30 -7.63 11.00
N ALA A 150 0.44 -7.00 12.16
CA ALA A 150 1.19 -5.76 12.30
C ALA A 150 2.68 -5.93 11.97
N LEU A 151 3.33 -6.97 12.52
CA LEU A 151 4.71 -7.29 12.21
C LEU A 151 4.88 -7.68 10.73
N GLY A 152 3.94 -8.43 10.18
CA GLY A 152 3.93 -8.80 8.77
C GLY A 152 3.88 -7.58 7.84
N ALA A 153 3.04 -6.61 8.18
CA ALA A 153 2.93 -5.35 7.43
C ALA A 153 4.21 -4.51 7.49
N LEU A 154 4.88 -4.45 8.65
CA LEU A 154 6.18 -3.78 8.79
C LEU A 154 7.25 -4.42 7.90
N LEU A 155 7.32 -5.75 7.88
CA LEU A 155 8.28 -6.47 7.04
C LEU A 155 8.00 -6.26 5.55
N ALA A 156 6.73 -6.27 5.15
CA ALA A 156 6.30 -5.98 3.78
C ALA A 156 6.65 -4.54 3.36
N ALA A 157 6.40 -3.57 4.22
CA ALA A 157 6.75 -2.17 3.99
C ALA A 157 8.27 -1.96 3.91
N TYR A 158 9.06 -2.64 4.76
CA TYR A 158 10.51 -2.65 4.66
C TYR A 158 10.96 -3.19 3.30
N ALA A 159 10.43 -4.34 2.88
CA ALA A 159 10.77 -4.96 1.60
C ALA A 159 10.47 -4.03 0.43
N SER A 160 9.27 -3.45 0.37
CA SER A 160 8.89 -2.46 -0.66
C SER A 160 9.79 -1.22 -0.63
N GLY A 161 10.17 -0.76 0.54
CA GLY A 161 11.09 0.37 0.71
C GLY A 161 12.50 0.12 0.16
N GLN A 162 12.92 -1.15 -0.01
CA GLN A 162 14.18 -1.56 -0.61
C GLN A 162 14.03 -1.91 -2.10
N ALA A 163 12.96 -2.60 -2.45
CA ALA A 163 12.74 -3.15 -3.79
C ALA A 163 11.87 -2.26 -4.71
N GLY A 164 11.19 -1.27 -4.15
CA GLY A 164 10.23 -0.45 -4.92
C GLY A 164 8.91 -1.17 -5.11
N TYR A 165 8.14 -0.71 -6.10
CA TYR A 165 6.84 -1.27 -6.48
C TYR A 165 6.68 -1.33 -8.01
N ALA A 166 5.65 -2.00 -8.49
CA ALA A 166 5.43 -2.31 -9.89
C ALA A 166 3.93 -2.14 -10.28
N VAL A 167 3.41 -3.00 -11.15
CA VAL A 167 2.08 -2.88 -11.77
C VAL A 167 0.94 -2.71 -10.76
N HIS A 168 0.94 -3.45 -9.64
CA HIS A 168 -0.14 -3.37 -8.66
C HIS A 168 -0.32 -1.95 -8.14
N HIS A 169 0.73 -1.40 -7.51
CA HIS A 169 0.66 -0.05 -6.93
C HIS A 169 0.56 1.05 -7.99
N VAL A 170 1.16 0.87 -9.17
CA VAL A 170 1.01 1.80 -10.29
C VAL A 170 -0.45 1.92 -10.70
N VAL A 171 -1.15 0.80 -10.87
CA VAL A 171 -2.56 0.76 -11.26
C VAL A 171 -3.45 1.24 -10.11
N CYS A 172 -3.29 0.70 -8.90
CA CYS A 172 -4.11 1.10 -7.74
C CYS A 172 -4.04 2.60 -7.44
N GLN A 173 -2.84 3.18 -7.40
CA GLN A 173 -2.65 4.63 -7.20
C GLN A 173 -3.32 5.45 -8.31
N THR A 174 -3.32 4.93 -9.53
CA THR A 174 -3.96 5.61 -10.67
C THR A 174 -5.48 5.51 -10.59
N ILE A 175 -6.04 4.35 -10.25
CA ILE A 175 -7.48 4.17 -10.01
C ILE A 175 -7.97 5.13 -8.90
N VAL A 176 -7.26 5.18 -7.77
CA VAL A 176 -7.58 6.11 -6.67
C VAL A 176 -7.57 7.57 -7.15
N ARG A 177 -6.56 7.96 -7.92
CA ARG A 177 -6.43 9.35 -8.40
C ARG A 177 -7.47 9.72 -9.44
N VAL A 178 -7.76 8.82 -10.38
CA VAL A 178 -8.69 9.02 -11.50
C VAL A 178 -10.13 8.83 -11.05
N GLY A 179 -10.41 7.75 -10.31
CA GLY A 179 -11.76 7.34 -9.92
C GLY A 179 -12.22 7.85 -8.55
N GLY A 180 -11.30 8.36 -7.71
CA GLY A 180 -11.64 8.83 -6.37
C GLY A 180 -11.95 7.71 -5.36
N THR A 181 -11.62 6.47 -5.68
CA THR A 181 -11.90 5.30 -4.83
C THR A 181 -11.05 5.30 -3.56
N PRO A 182 -11.50 4.67 -2.46
CA PRO A 182 -10.71 4.53 -1.24
C PRO A 182 -9.46 3.68 -1.46
N HIS A 183 -8.30 4.12 -0.93
CA HIS A 183 -7.00 3.51 -1.25
C HIS A 183 -6.86 2.06 -0.78
N ALA A 184 -7.20 1.75 0.46
CA ALA A 184 -7.03 0.41 1.01
C ALA A 184 -7.94 -0.61 0.32
N GLU A 185 -9.20 -0.25 0.12
CA GLU A 185 -10.22 -1.07 -0.53
C GLU A 185 -9.90 -1.27 -2.01
N THR A 186 -9.34 -0.27 -2.69
CA THR A 186 -8.86 -0.42 -4.07
C THR A 186 -7.73 -1.45 -4.15
N ASN A 187 -6.75 -1.39 -3.25
CA ASN A 187 -5.67 -2.39 -3.19
C ASN A 187 -6.22 -3.79 -2.88
N ALA A 188 -7.18 -3.89 -1.95
CA ALA A 188 -7.82 -5.16 -1.62
C ALA A 188 -8.57 -5.75 -2.80
N THR A 189 -9.30 -4.92 -3.56
CA THR A 189 -9.99 -5.35 -4.78
C THR A 189 -9.02 -5.84 -5.86
N MET A 190 -7.92 -5.12 -6.07
CA MET A 190 -6.99 -5.39 -7.16
C MET A 190 -6.01 -6.53 -6.88
N LEU A 191 -5.69 -6.85 -5.63
CA LEU A 191 -4.64 -7.83 -5.31
C LEU A 191 -4.92 -9.24 -5.86
N PRO A 192 -6.13 -9.82 -5.78
CA PRO A 192 -6.41 -11.11 -6.42
C PRO A 192 -6.15 -11.09 -7.93
N HIS A 193 -6.53 -10.02 -8.61
CA HIS A 193 -6.30 -9.84 -10.04
C HIS A 193 -4.82 -9.71 -10.35
N THR A 194 -4.06 -9.00 -9.50
CA THR A 194 -2.60 -8.88 -9.62
C THR A 194 -1.93 -10.25 -9.52
N LEU A 195 -2.30 -11.08 -8.55
CA LEU A 195 -1.72 -12.41 -8.42
C LEU A 195 -2.01 -13.27 -9.67
N ARG A 196 -3.23 -13.20 -10.22
CA ARG A 196 -3.57 -13.89 -11.47
C ARG A 196 -2.73 -13.40 -12.66
N LEU A 197 -2.58 -12.09 -12.83
CA LEU A 197 -1.74 -11.47 -13.86
C LEU A 197 -0.28 -11.93 -13.75
N MET A 198 0.23 -12.00 -12.53
CA MET A 198 1.63 -12.30 -12.28
C MET A 198 1.99 -13.80 -12.26
N ARG A 199 1.01 -14.71 -12.21
CA ARG A 199 1.28 -16.17 -12.28
C ARG A 199 2.08 -16.59 -13.52
N GLY A 200 1.87 -15.93 -14.66
CA GLY A 200 2.62 -16.20 -15.90
C GLY A 200 3.99 -15.52 -15.97
N ARG A 201 4.29 -14.56 -15.08
CA ARG A 201 5.46 -13.68 -15.13
C ARG A 201 6.45 -13.91 -13.99
N ALA A 202 5.94 -14.33 -12.82
CA ALA A 202 6.71 -14.52 -11.59
C ALA A 202 6.14 -15.75 -10.84
N ALA A 203 6.09 -16.90 -11.52
CA ALA A 203 5.37 -18.09 -11.05
C ALA A 203 5.85 -18.60 -9.68
N ASP A 204 7.16 -18.61 -9.45
CA ASP A 204 7.75 -19.10 -8.21
C ASP A 204 7.46 -18.18 -7.04
N GLU A 205 7.57 -16.87 -7.25
CA GLU A 205 7.28 -15.84 -6.27
C GLU A 205 5.80 -15.85 -5.88
N ILE A 206 4.91 -15.87 -6.87
CA ILE A 206 3.46 -15.91 -6.65
C ILE A 206 3.06 -17.19 -5.92
N SER A 207 3.59 -18.34 -6.32
CA SER A 207 3.34 -19.61 -5.65
C SER A 207 3.74 -19.59 -4.16
N GLN A 208 4.83 -18.90 -3.80
CA GLN A 208 5.24 -18.73 -2.41
C GLN A 208 4.24 -17.88 -1.62
N VAL A 209 3.75 -16.80 -2.20
CA VAL A 209 2.72 -15.95 -1.58
C VAL A 209 1.40 -16.72 -1.43
N GLU A 210 0.96 -17.42 -2.45
CA GLU A 210 -0.27 -18.22 -2.40
C GLU A 210 -0.22 -19.30 -1.31
N ARG A 211 0.93 -19.96 -1.15
CA ARG A 211 1.14 -20.89 -0.02
C ARG A 211 1.02 -20.21 1.33
N ALA A 212 1.57 -19.00 1.47
CA ALA A 212 1.46 -18.20 2.69
C ALA A 212 0.00 -17.85 3.03
N LEU A 213 -0.84 -17.67 2.00
CA LEU A 213 -2.26 -17.33 2.12
C LEU A 213 -3.18 -18.58 2.21
N GLY A 214 -2.61 -19.78 2.23
CA GLY A 214 -3.38 -21.04 2.31
C GLY A 214 -4.01 -21.46 0.97
N GLY A 215 -3.37 -21.11 -0.14
CA GLY A 215 -3.74 -21.54 -1.49
C GLY A 215 -4.05 -20.40 -2.47
N PRO A 216 -4.30 -20.73 -3.74
CA PRO A 216 -4.48 -19.75 -4.81
C PRO A 216 -5.66 -18.80 -4.63
N ASP A 217 -6.68 -19.19 -3.85
CA ASP A 217 -7.86 -18.36 -3.54
C ASP A 217 -7.69 -17.57 -2.22
N GLY A 218 -6.49 -17.57 -1.63
CA GLY A 218 -6.24 -16.92 -0.35
C GLY A 218 -6.47 -15.41 -0.38
N ALA A 219 -6.08 -14.77 -1.47
CA ALA A 219 -6.30 -13.34 -1.65
C ALA A 219 -7.79 -13.01 -1.87
N ASP A 220 -8.53 -13.87 -2.58
CA ASP A 220 -9.98 -13.70 -2.78
C ASP A 220 -10.72 -13.77 -1.44
N ARG A 221 -10.40 -14.76 -0.60
CA ARG A 221 -10.97 -14.85 0.78
C ARG A 221 -10.66 -13.62 1.64
N LEU A 222 -9.47 -13.05 1.51
CA LEU A 222 -9.12 -11.82 2.23
C LEU A 222 -9.87 -10.60 1.68
N ALA A 223 -10.11 -10.53 0.37
CA ALA A 223 -10.92 -9.49 -0.26
C ALA A 223 -12.39 -9.54 0.23
N GLU A 224 -12.95 -10.73 0.34
CA GLU A 224 -14.28 -10.94 0.94
C GLU A 224 -14.32 -10.44 2.40
N ARG A 225 -13.30 -10.74 3.20
CA ARG A 225 -13.19 -10.24 4.58
C ARG A 225 -12.99 -8.73 4.67
N ALA A 226 -12.39 -8.12 3.67
CA ALA A 226 -12.31 -6.67 3.53
C ALA A 226 -13.65 -6.04 3.11
N GLY A 227 -14.64 -6.86 2.74
CA GLY A 227 -15.95 -6.41 2.30
C GLY A 227 -15.94 -5.77 0.92
N VAL A 228 -14.94 -6.07 0.10
CA VAL A 228 -14.85 -5.53 -1.27
C VAL A 228 -15.41 -6.54 -2.28
N SER A 229 -16.12 -6.04 -3.29
CA SER A 229 -16.80 -6.84 -4.30
C SER A 229 -16.61 -6.33 -5.73
N GLY A 230 -15.62 -5.48 -5.95
CA GLY A 230 -15.28 -4.88 -7.24
C GLY A 230 -15.16 -3.37 -7.18
N LEU A 231 -14.55 -2.78 -8.19
CA LEU A 231 -14.31 -1.34 -8.28
C LEU A 231 -15.60 -0.52 -8.36
N ARG A 232 -16.64 -1.06 -9.02
CA ARG A 232 -17.96 -0.39 -9.09
C ARG A 232 -18.56 -0.18 -7.70
N ALA A 233 -18.42 -1.15 -6.81
CA ALA A 233 -18.90 -1.05 -5.44
C ALA A 233 -18.17 0.03 -4.64
N LEU A 234 -16.96 0.40 -5.05
CA LEU A 234 -16.17 1.50 -4.50
C LEU A 234 -16.47 2.86 -5.15
N GLY A 235 -17.42 2.90 -6.08
CA GLY A 235 -17.84 4.12 -6.79
C GLY A 235 -17.03 4.43 -8.05
N PHE A 236 -16.25 3.48 -8.56
CA PHE A 236 -15.50 3.66 -9.80
C PHE A 236 -16.45 3.63 -11.02
N ASP A 237 -16.30 4.61 -11.90
CA ASP A 237 -17.05 4.71 -13.16
C ASP A 237 -16.30 3.94 -14.27
N ASP A 238 -16.96 2.97 -14.90
CA ASP A 238 -16.42 2.15 -15.99
C ASP A 238 -15.90 2.98 -17.16
N ALA A 239 -16.53 4.13 -17.43
CA ALA A 239 -16.10 5.05 -18.48
C ALA A 239 -14.66 5.58 -18.27
N ARG A 240 -14.15 5.50 -17.03
CA ARG A 240 -12.81 5.97 -16.65
C ARG A 240 -11.71 4.92 -16.85
N VAL A 241 -12.02 3.69 -17.30
CA VAL A 241 -11.00 2.65 -17.55
C VAL A 241 -9.95 3.13 -18.55
N GLY A 242 -10.38 3.79 -19.63
CA GLY A 242 -9.46 4.38 -20.62
C GLY A 242 -8.51 5.40 -20.01
N ASP A 243 -9.02 6.32 -19.17
CA ASP A 243 -8.22 7.33 -18.47
C ASP A 243 -7.17 6.68 -17.54
N VAL A 244 -7.55 5.59 -16.85
CA VAL A 244 -6.62 4.84 -15.99
C VAL A 244 -5.49 4.24 -16.81
N VAL A 245 -5.81 3.55 -17.92
CA VAL A 245 -4.82 2.90 -18.79
C VAL A 245 -3.86 3.93 -19.38
N GLU A 246 -4.38 5.04 -19.92
CA GLU A 246 -3.58 6.13 -20.47
C GLU A 246 -2.63 6.73 -19.41
N ALA A 247 -3.09 6.88 -18.18
CA ALA A 247 -2.30 7.43 -17.10
C ALA A 247 -1.30 6.43 -16.46
N VAL A 248 -1.50 5.11 -16.64
CA VAL A 248 -0.60 4.05 -16.17
C VAL A 248 0.58 3.87 -17.12
N LEU A 249 0.34 3.83 -18.43
CA LEU A 249 1.36 3.52 -19.46
C LEU A 249 2.66 4.33 -19.36
N PRO A 250 2.64 5.65 -19.12
CA PRO A 250 3.88 6.45 -19.02
C PRO A 250 4.57 6.34 -17.65
N ARG A 251 4.02 5.58 -16.68
CA ARG A 251 4.61 5.47 -15.36
C ARG A 251 5.90 4.64 -15.40
N ALA A 252 7.02 5.24 -15.00
CA ALA A 252 8.33 4.59 -15.02
C ALA A 252 8.35 3.29 -14.16
N GLU A 253 7.61 3.27 -13.06
CA GLU A 253 7.55 2.13 -12.16
C GLU A 253 6.83 0.90 -12.77
N LEU A 254 6.06 1.09 -13.85
CA LEU A 254 5.47 -0.02 -14.60
C LEU A 254 6.56 -0.94 -15.18
N ALA A 255 7.70 -0.38 -15.59
CA ALA A 255 8.84 -1.13 -16.08
C ALA A 255 9.54 -2.01 -15.03
N ASN A 256 9.19 -1.87 -13.74
CA ASN A 256 9.64 -2.78 -12.69
C ASN A 256 8.90 -4.13 -12.73
N THR A 257 7.84 -4.24 -13.52
CA THR A 257 7.10 -5.50 -13.70
C THR A 257 7.81 -6.40 -14.67
N PRO A 258 8.06 -7.68 -14.36
CA PRO A 258 8.50 -8.65 -15.36
C PRO A 258 7.50 -8.70 -16.52
N ASP A 259 7.98 -8.56 -17.76
CA ASP A 259 7.15 -8.47 -18.96
C ASP A 259 5.96 -7.51 -18.77
N PRO A 260 6.20 -6.18 -18.70
CA PRO A 260 5.18 -5.21 -18.32
C PRO A 260 3.96 -5.29 -19.25
N PRO A 261 2.73 -5.25 -18.69
CA PRO A 261 1.51 -5.34 -19.48
C PRO A 261 1.36 -4.15 -20.43
N GLY A 262 0.95 -4.43 -21.67
CA GLY A 262 0.59 -3.41 -22.66
C GLY A 262 -0.83 -2.86 -22.46
N GLU A 263 -1.24 -1.94 -23.34
CA GLU A 263 -2.52 -1.23 -23.23
C GLU A 263 -3.73 -2.18 -23.14
N ALA A 264 -3.81 -3.17 -24.03
CA ALA A 264 -4.94 -4.11 -24.07
C ALA A 264 -5.02 -4.92 -22.77
N GLU A 265 -3.89 -5.40 -22.28
CA GLU A 265 -3.82 -6.22 -21.07
C GLU A 265 -4.10 -5.40 -19.80
N LEU A 266 -3.63 -4.14 -19.74
CA LEU A 266 -3.99 -3.22 -18.67
C LEU A 266 -5.49 -2.95 -18.63
N ARG A 267 -6.10 -2.82 -19.79
CA ARG A 267 -7.56 -2.66 -19.90
C ARG A 267 -8.29 -3.88 -19.35
N GLU A 268 -7.95 -5.09 -19.82
CA GLU A 268 -8.52 -6.34 -19.30
C GLU A 268 -8.30 -6.51 -17.79
N PHE A 269 -7.12 -6.11 -17.30
CA PHE A 269 -6.76 -6.18 -15.89
C PHE A 269 -7.66 -5.28 -15.02
N VAL A 270 -7.96 -4.06 -15.46
CA VAL A 270 -8.85 -3.14 -14.73
C VAL A 270 -10.31 -3.55 -14.90
N GLU A 271 -10.74 -3.91 -16.10
CA GLU A 271 -12.11 -4.37 -16.39
C GLU A 271 -12.46 -5.64 -15.61
N GLY A 272 -11.51 -6.56 -15.44
CA GLY A 272 -11.69 -7.78 -14.66
C GLY A 272 -11.98 -7.55 -13.18
N ALA A 273 -11.73 -6.33 -12.67
CA ALA A 273 -11.97 -5.95 -11.29
C ALA A 273 -13.23 -5.07 -11.10
N LEU A 274 -13.99 -4.79 -12.17
CA LEU A 274 -15.24 -4.02 -12.11
C LEU A 274 -16.36 -4.83 -11.45
#